data_a4095cf5efa204d36859a53186cf4d31
#
_entry.id   a4095cf5efa204d36859a53186cf4d31
#
_cell.length_a   1.000
_cell.length_b   1.000
_cell.length_c   1.000
_cell.angle_alpha   90.00
_cell.angle_beta   90.00
_cell.angle_gamma   90.00
#
_symmetry.space_group_name_H-M   'P 1'
#
loop_
_entity.id
_entity.type
_entity.pdbx_description
1 polymer ?
#
loop_
_entity_poly.entity_id
_entity_poly.type
_entity_poly.pdbx_seq_one_letter_code
_entity_poly.pdbx_strand_id
1 'polypeptide(L)'
;INAPLKERRMAGLVVEPGERFQPNETMNLRLKGPKDSLTRLRANDLRLRLDESSVQKGAGGRWTARVLVEGLPQGVIRLGSVPRVDVRRGSP
;
A
#
# COMPACT_ATOMS: atom_id res chain seq x y z
N ILE A 1 11.00 0.23 -29.95
CA ILE A 1 10.49 1.52 -29.46
C ILE A 1 9.84 1.30 -28.10
N ASN A 2 10.37 1.94 -27.11
CA ASN A 2 9.81 1.83 -25.77
C ASN A 2 8.70 2.84 -25.60
N ALA A 3 7.52 2.35 -25.24
CA ALA A 3 6.44 3.25 -24.84
C ALA A 3 6.87 4.02 -23.58
N PRO A 4 6.56 5.31 -23.49
CA PRO A 4 6.92 6.07 -22.30
C PRO A 4 6.17 5.54 -21.09
N LEU A 5 6.86 5.48 -19.96
CA LEU A 5 6.25 5.13 -18.69
C LEU A 5 5.42 6.29 -18.18
N LYS A 6 4.31 5.96 -17.56
CA LYS A 6 3.40 6.93 -16.97
C LYS A 6 3.32 6.72 -15.47
N GLU A 7 2.77 7.70 -14.79
CA GLU A 7 2.51 7.60 -13.36
C GLU A 7 1.01 7.63 -13.12
N ARG A 8 0.60 6.94 -12.08
CA ARG A 8 -0.78 6.96 -11.60
C ARG A 8 -0.79 6.98 -10.08
N ARG A 9 -1.61 7.86 -9.53
CA ARG A 9 -1.87 7.90 -8.09
C ARG A 9 -3.20 7.21 -7.80
N MET A 10 -3.17 6.24 -6.89
CA MET A 10 -4.38 5.58 -6.42
C MET A 10 -4.60 5.97 -4.98
N ALA A 11 -5.80 6.46 -4.67
CA ALA A 11 -6.13 6.99 -3.35
C ALA A 11 -7.20 6.15 -2.66
N GLY A 12 -7.22 6.23 -1.33
CA GLY A 12 -8.27 5.61 -0.55
C GLY A 12 -8.25 4.09 -0.55
N LEU A 13 -7.09 3.49 -0.72
CA LEU A 13 -6.96 2.04 -0.76
C LEU A 13 -7.12 1.46 0.64
N VAL A 14 -7.91 0.41 0.75
CA VAL A 14 -8.17 -0.25 2.03
C VAL A 14 -7.04 -1.24 2.33
N VAL A 15 -6.49 -1.14 3.54
CA VAL A 15 -5.47 -2.06 4.02
C VAL A 15 -6.15 -3.15 4.84
N GLU A 16 -5.85 -4.41 4.54
CA GLU A 16 -6.45 -5.53 5.26
C GLU A 16 -5.92 -5.56 6.70
N PRO A 17 -6.80 -5.84 7.67
CA PRO A 17 -6.36 -5.98 9.06
C PRO A 17 -5.50 -7.24 9.22
N GLY A 18 -4.55 -7.16 10.17
CA GLY A 18 -3.77 -8.32 10.58
C GLY A 18 -4.45 -9.07 11.71
N GLU A 19 -3.73 -10.04 12.28
CA GLU A 19 -4.25 -10.84 13.38
C GLU A 19 -4.32 -10.05 14.69
N ARG A 20 -3.36 -9.17 14.92
CA ARG A 20 -3.21 -8.42 16.17
C ARG A 20 -3.48 -6.93 16.02
N PHE A 21 -3.25 -6.41 14.84
CA PHE A 21 -3.32 -4.99 14.57
C PHE A 21 -4.29 -4.70 13.44
N GLN A 22 -4.91 -3.52 13.52
CA GLN A 22 -5.82 -3.06 12.49
C GLN A 22 -5.34 -1.70 11.99
N PRO A 23 -5.50 -1.42 10.68
CA PRO A 23 -5.14 -0.12 10.15
C PRO A 23 -6.14 0.95 10.62
N ASN A 24 -5.64 2.14 10.92
CA ASN A 24 -6.47 3.27 11.31
C ASN A 24 -6.89 4.14 10.14
N GLU A 25 -6.35 3.86 8.97
CA GLU A 25 -6.53 4.74 7.81
C GLU A 25 -6.42 3.95 6.51
N THR A 26 -6.93 4.54 5.44
CA THR A 26 -6.65 4.07 4.08
C THR A 26 -5.30 4.62 3.65
N MET A 27 -4.82 4.18 2.50
CA MET A 27 -3.55 4.69 2.01
C MET A 27 -3.60 5.01 0.53
N ASN A 28 -2.65 5.83 0.12
CA ASN A 28 -2.48 6.21 -1.27
C ASN A 28 -1.19 5.60 -1.80
N LEU A 29 -1.21 5.21 -3.06
CA LEU A 29 -0.03 4.69 -3.74
C LEU A 29 0.27 5.52 -4.98
N ARG A 30 1.55 5.71 -5.25
CA ARG A 30 2.02 6.25 -6.52
C ARG A 30 2.68 5.12 -7.29
N LEU A 31 2.22 4.92 -8.52
CA LEU A 31 2.66 3.82 -9.35
C LEU A 31 3.24 4.36 -10.65
N LYS A 32 4.19 3.63 -11.22
CA LYS A 32 4.78 3.96 -12.50
C LYS A 32 4.86 2.71 -13.36
N GLY A 33 4.50 2.83 -14.61
CA GLY A 33 4.55 1.71 -15.53
C GLY A 33 3.94 2.05 -16.88
N PRO A 34 3.73 1.03 -17.72
CA PRO A 34 3.09 1.23 -19.02
C PRO A 34 1.68 1.78 -18.85
N LYS A 35 1.30 2.70 -19.72
CA LYS A 35 0.00 3.38 -19.64
C LYS A 35 -1.16 2.40 -19.59
N ASP A 36 -1.15 1.39 -20.45
CA ASP A 36 -2.26 0.44 -20.51
C ASP A 36 -2.40 -0.37 -19.22
N SER A 37 -1.27 -0.79 -18.66
CA SER A 37 -1.27 -1.51 -17.39
C SER A 37 -1.83 -0.65 -16.27
N LEU A 38 -1.42 0.61 -16.21
CA LEU A 38 -1.91 1.55 -15.20
C LEU A 38 -3.39 1.83 -15.37
N THR A 39 -3.86 2.00 -16.62
CA THR A 39 -5.26 2.29 -16.90
C THR A 39 -6.18 1.15 -16.52
N ARG A 40 -5.73 -0.09 -16.73
CA ARG A 40 -6.52 -1.28 -16.42
C ARG A 40 -6.53 -1.65 -14.95
N LEU A 41 -5.57 -1.15 -14.20
CA LEU A 41 -5.43 -1.50 -12.79
C LEU A 41 -6.56 -0.90 -11.97
N ARG A 42 -7.23 -1.75 -11.20
CA ARG A 42 -8.31 -1.36 -10.30
C ARG A 42 -7.89 -1.58 -8.87
N ALA A 43 -8.53 -0.87 -7.96
CA ALA A 43 -8.24 -1.02 -6.53
C ALA A 43 -8.40 -2.47 -6.07
N ASN A 44 -9.40 -3.17 -6.60
CA ASN A 44 -9.65 -4.56 -6.24
C ASN A 44 -8.59 -5.54 -6.74
N ASP A 45 -7.76 -5.12 -7.68
CA ASP A 45 -6.65 -5.95 -8.17
C ASP A 45 -5.50 -5.96 -7.19
N LEU A 46 -5.46 -4.99 -6.29
CA LEU A 46 -4.38 -4.84 -5.32
C LEU A 46 -4.81 -5.38 -3.98
N ARG A 47 -3.87 -6.01 -3.31
CA ARG A 47 -4.04 -6.48 -1.96
C ARG A 47 -3.00 -5.79 -1.08
N LEU A 48 -3.47 -5.01 -0.11
CA LEU A 48 -2.61 -4.31 0.83
C LEU A 48 -2.76 -4.96 2.19
N ARG A 49 -1.65 -5.49 2.72
CA ARG A 49 -1.66 -6.23 3.98
C ARG A 49 -0.67 -5.62 4.95
N LEU A 50 -0.99 -5.69 6.23
CA LEU A 50 -0.05 -5.27 7.27
C LEU A 50 1.04 -6.30 7.45
N ASP A 51 2.28 -5.82 7.54
CA ASP A 51 3.39 -6.62 8.01
C ASP A 51 3.50 -6.41 9.52
N GLU A 52 2.89 -7.31 10.27
CA GLU A 52 2.80 -7.16 11.72
C GLU A 52 4.17 -7.25 12.41
N SER A 53 5.14 -7.91 11.76
CA SER A 53 6.50 -7.98 12.30
C SER A 53 7.20 -6.62 12.27
N SER A 54 6.69 -5.68 11.47
CA SER A 54 7.26 -4.35 11.32
C SER A 54 6.65 -3.31 12.24
N VAL A 55 5.68 -3.70 13.09
CA VAL A 55 5.01 -2.77 13.98
C VAL A 55 6.02 -2.15 14.92
N GLN A 56 6.00 -0.83 14.98
CA GLN A 56 6.89 -0.10 15.88
C GLN A 56 6.17 1.13 16.41
N LYS A 57 6.58 1.55 17.61
CA LYS A 57 6.05 2.73 18.23
C LYS A 57 6.91 3.92 17.83
N GLY A 58 6.29 4.91 17.21
CA GLY A 58 6.98 6.13 16.79
C GLY A 58 6.83 7.26 17.79
N ALA A 59 7.27 8.43 17.35
CA ALA A 59 7.13 9.66 18.13
C ALA A 59 5.64 9.91 18.45
N GLY A 60 5.37 10.39 19.66
CA GLY A 60 4.00 10.66 20.11
C GLY A 60 3.23 9.41 20.51
N GLY A 61 3.88 8.26 20.59
CA GLY A 61 3.24 7.02 21.04
C GLY A 61 2.39 6.33 19.99
N ARG A 62 2.46 6.77 18.74
CA ARG A 62 1.72 6.14 17.65
C ARG A 62 2.40 4.88 17.18
N TRP A 63 1.60 3.87 16.92
CA TRP A 63 2.09 2.61 16.35
C TRP A 63 1.92 2.66 14.85
N THR A 64 2.94 2.24 14.11
CA THR A 64 2.89 2.14 12.65
C THR A 64 3.38 0.78 12.20
N ALA A 65 2.97 0.37 11.01
CA ALA A 65 3.41 -0.87 10.39
C ALA A 65 3.59 -0.67 8.90
N ARG A 66 4.51 -1.43 8.32
CA ARG A 66 4.65 -1.45 6.86
C ARG A 66 3.46 -2.14 6.23
N VAL A 67 3.14 -1.69 5.02
CA VAL A 67 2.09 -2.31 4.23
C VAL A 67 2.74 -3.06 3.06
N LEU A 68 2.37 -4.32 2.93
CA LEU A 68 2.79 -5.15 1.81
C LEU A 68 1.79 -4.98 0.68
N VAL A 69 2.27 -4.63 -0.50
CA VAL A 69 1.42 -4.42 -1.67
C VAL A 69 1.59 -5.60 -2.62
N GLU A 70 0.50 -6.30 -2.87
CA GLU A 70 0.45 -7.43 -3.78
C GLU A 70 -0.48 -7.14 -4.95
N GLY A 71 -0.24 -7.79 -6.08
CA GLY A 71 -1.13 -7.68 -7.24
C GLY A 71 -0.71 -6.64 -8.26
N LEU A 72 0.46 -6.03 -8.11
CA LEU A 72 0.94 -5.10 -9.14
C LEU A 72 1.19 -5.86 -10.44
N PRO A 73 0.69 -5.34 -11.58
CA PRO A 73 0.98 -5.96 -12.87
C PRO A 73 2.46 -5.92 -13.20
N GLN A 74 2.89 -6.81 -14.09
CA GLN A 74 4.26 -6.81 -14.58
C GLN A 74 4.59 -5.44 -15.20
N GLY A 75 5.75 -4.91 -14.84
CA GLY A 75 6.19 -3.62 -15.35
C GLY A 75 5.69 -2.42 -14.57
N VAL A 76 4.81 -2.62 -13.60
CA VAL A 76 4.32 -1.54 -12.72
C VAL A 76 5.05 -1.60 -11.40
N ILE A 77 5.63 -0.48 -11.00
CA ILE A 77 6.36 -0.37 -9.75
C ILE A 77 5.73 0.70 -8.87
N ARG A 78 5.90 0.53 -7.57
CA ARG A 78 5.51 1.53 -6.59
C ARG A 78 6.63 2.54 -6.42
N LEU A 79 6.29 3.82 -6.42
CA LEU A 79 7.23 4.92 -6.19
C LEU A 79 7.22 5.36 -4.74
N GLY A 80 8.36 5.89 -4.31
CA GLY A 80 8.50 6.49 -3.01
C GLY A 80 8.99 5.53 -1.93
N SER A 81 8.94 5.98 -0.70
CA SER A 81 9.38 5.21 0.47
C SER A 81 8.46 4.02 0.72
N VAL A 82 8.95 3.06 1.50
CA VAL A 82 8.12 1.92 1.92
C VAL A 82 6.87 2.45 2.62
N PRO A 83 5.68 2.04 2.16
CA PRO A 83 4.44 2.58 2.74
C PRO A 83 4.23 2.09 4.17
N ARG A 84 3.86 3.01 5.04
CA ARG A 84 3.52 2.70 6.43
C ARG A 84 2.19 3.35 6.77
N VAL A 85 1.44 2.72 7.65
CA VAL A 85 0.16 3.25 8.11
C VAL A 85 0.12 3.19 9.64
N ASP A 86 -0.65 4.10 10.22
CA ASP A 86 -0.97 4.04 11.63
C ASP A 86 -1.84 2.82 11.91
N VAL A 87 -1.53 2.11 12.97
CA VAL A 87 -2.27 0.92 13.36
C VAL A 87 -2.67 1.01 14.83
N ARG A 88 -3.66 0.21 15.18
CA ARG A 88 -4.09 0.03 16.57
C ARG A 88 -4.19 -1.44 16.85
N ARG A 89 -4.08 -1.78 18.11
CA ARG A 89 -4.27 -3.16 18.54
C ARG A 89 -5.73 -3.54 18.34
N GLY A 90 -5.94 -4.63 17.63
CA GLY A 90 -7.28 -5.15 17.44
C GLY A 90 -7.84 -5.74 18.72
N SER A 91 -9.18 -5.72 18.84
CA SER A 91 -9.82 -6.41 19.94
C SER A 91 -9.69 -7.91 19.76
N PRO A 92 -9.47 -8.65 20.85
CA PRO A 92 -9.43 -10.11 20.78
C PRO A 92 -10.79 -10.71 20.37
#